data_7c93cf4b9a92d1977da09edf86dbe927
#
_entry.id   7c93cf4b9a92d1977da09edf86dbe927
#
_cell.length_a   1.000
_cell.length_b   1.000
_cell.length_c   1.000
_cell.angle_alpha   90.00
_cell.angle_beta   90.00
_cell.angle_gamma   90.00
#
_symmetry.space_group_name_H-M   'P 1'
#
loop_
_entity.id
_entity.type
_entity.pdbx_description
1 polymer ?
#
loop_
_entity_poly.entity_id
_entity_poly.type
_entity_poly.pdbx_seq_one_letter_code
_entity_poly.pdbx_strand_id
1 'polypeptide(L)'
;MEMNLYIAAFVFSLYKAEPDKITSAVVDAMVTAVFNSPFMIKAHKNKKCTLFTDKVQDKKVKESIASQTSEYALDWKFRYEKGVDEFYNTYTECGICKLGIRENCFEFVPCLCNMDERNYRNEGGQLHRTITLAQGDDCCDFHVTKIKSES
;
A
#
# COMPACT_ATOMS: atom_id res chain seq x y z
N MET A 1 -0.87 4.87 -6.77
CA MET A 1 -0.07 5.50 -5.69
C MET A 1 -0.68 6.82 -5.21
N GLU A 2 -1.16 7.66 -6.09
CA GLU A 2 -1.79 8.94 -5.76
C GLU A 2 -2.95 8.82 -4.74
N MET A 3 -3.84 7.85 -4.91
CA MET A 3 -4.92 7.59 -3.95
C MET A 3 -4.42 7.33 -2.52
N ASN A 4 -3.29 6.66 -2.37
CA ASN A 4 -2.72 6.37 -1.05
C ASN A 4 -2.22 7.65 -0.35
N LEU A 5 -1.73 8.65 -1.12
CA LEU A 5 -1.39 9.96 -0.57
C LEU A 5 -2.62 10.72 -0.08
N TYR A 6 -3.74 10.64 -0.81
CA TYR A 6 -5.00 11.27 -0.35
C TYR A 6 -5.52 10.65 0.94
N ILE A 7 -5.45 9.32 1.05
CA ILE A 7 -5.84 8.62 2.29
C ILE A 7 -4.93 9.05 3.44
N ALA A 8 -3.62 9.08 3.24
CA ALA A 8 -2.68 9.52 4.26
C ALA A 8 -2.91 10.98 4.67
N ALA A 9 -3.08 11.88 3.70
CA ALA A 9 -3.36 13.30 3.96
C ALA A 9 -4.66 13.48 4.75
N PHE A 10 -5.70 12.70 4.43
CA PHE A 10 -6.96 12.73 5.16
C PHE A 10 -6.78 12.30 6.62
N VAL A 11 -6.10 11.17 6.87
CA VAL A 11 -5.81 10.67 8.22
C VAL A 11 -5.00 11.71 9.02
N PHE A 12 -3.95 12.28 8.42
CA PHE A 12 -3.12 13.29 9.07
C PHE A 12 -3.89 14.60 9.37
N SER A 13 -4.83 14.96 8.49
CA SER A 13 -5.70 16.11 8.72
C SER A 13 -6.67 15.89 9.89
N LEU A 14 -7.23 14.68 10.01
CA LEU A 14 -8.07 14.31 11.16
C LEU A 14 -7.28 14.38 12.47
N TYR A 15 -6.07 13.85 12.49
CA TYR A 15 -5.20 13.93 13.66
C TYR A 15 -4.90 15.36 14.05
N LYS A 16 -4.53 16.22 13.09
CA LYS A 16 -4.25 17.64 13.37
C LYS A 16 -5.45 18.40 13.89
N ALA A 17 -6.66 18.01 13.47
CA ALA A 17 -7.90 18.62 13.94
C ALA A 17 -8.29 18.19 15.37
N GLU A 18 -8.03 16.92 15.72
CA GLU A 18 -8.45 16.30 16.99
C GLU A 18 -7.35 15.36 17.52
N PRO A 19 -6.17 15.91 17.95
CA PRO A 19 -5.02 15.09 18.31
C PRO A 19 -5.28 14.18 19.52
N ASP A 20 -6.13 14.61 20.45
CA ASP A 20 -6.47 13.82 21.64
C ASP A 20 -7.41 12.63 21.34
N LYS A 21 -8.09 12.65 20.18
CA LYS A 21 -9.07 11.63 19.79
C LYS A 21 -8.54 10.65 18.73
N ILE A 22 -7.63 11.10 17.88
CA ILE A 22 -7.13 10.31 16.76
C ILE A 22 -5.79 9.68 17.16
N THR A 23 -5.84 8.45 17.59
CA THR A 23 -4.67 7.61 17.91
C THR A 23 -4.43 6.59 16.82
N SER A 24 -3.25 5.95 16.80
CA SER A 24 -2.94 4.84 15.88
C SER A 24 -3.97 3.72 15.97
N ALA A 25 -4.47 3.40 17.16
CA ALA A 25 -5.52 2.39 17.35
C ALA A 25 -6.85 2.82 16.71
N VAL A 26 -7.20 4.10 16.79
CA VAL A 26 -8.40 4.63 16.11
C VAL A 26 -8.25 4.57 14.60
N VAL A 27 -7.10 4.95 14.07
CA VAL A 27 -6.81 4.85 12.62
C VAL A 27 -6.89 3.41 12.13
N ASP A 28 -6.30 2.47 12.86
CA ASP A 28 -6.35 1.02 12.53
C ASP A 28 -7.80 0.49 12.55
N ALA A 29 -8.61 0.91 13.54
CA ALA A 29 -10.02 0.56 13.61
C ALA A 29 -10.82 1.16 12.43
N MET A 30 -10.55 2.42 12.05
CA MET A 30 -11.18 3.07 10.89
C MET A 30 -10.83 2.34 9.58
N VAL A 31 -9.56 2.04 9.35
CA VAL A 31 -9.10 1.26 8.20
C VAL A 31 -9.79 -0.09 8.16
N THR A 32 -9.82 -0.79 9.28
CA THR A 32 -10.50 -2.09 9.41
C THR A 32 -11.99 -1.99 9.07
N ALA A 33 -12.67 -0.99 9.60
CA ALA A 33 -14.11 -0.78 9.34
C ALA A 33 -14.38 -0.50 7.85
N VAL A 34 -13.54 0.31 7.19
CA VAL A 34 -13.67 0.58 5.74
C VAL A 34 -13.55 -0.70 4.93
N PHE A 35 -12.50 -1.52 5.17
CA PHE A 35 -12.30 -2.77 4.42
C PHE A 35 -13.37 -3.82 4.68
N ASN A 36 -13.94 -3.85 5.88
CA ASN A 36 -15.02 -4.76 6.26
C ASN A 36 -16.42 -4.21 5.90
N SER A 37 -16.51 -3.03 5.31
CA SER A 37 -17.80 -2.46 4.92
C SER A 37 -18.47 -3.30 3.81
N PRO A 38 -19.81 -3.42 3.81
CA PRO A 38 -20.55 -4.12 2.75
C PRO A 38 -20.24 -3.59 1.35
N PHE A 39 -19.94 -2.30 1.25
CA PHE A 39 -19.54 -1.66 0.00
C PHE A 39 -18.22 -2.22 -0.53
N MET A 40 -17.18 -2.27 0.30
CA MET A 40 -15.87 -2.79 -0.10
C MET A 40 -15.91 -4.28 -0.40
N ILE A 41 -16.61 -5.06 0.43
CA ILE A 41 -16.81 -6.50 0.21
C ILE A 41 -17.48 -6.73 -1.16
N LYS A 42 -18.55 -6.00 -1.47
CA LYS A 42 -19.26 -6.11 -2.76
C LYS A 42 -18.40 -5.69 -3.93
N ALA A 43 -17.63 -4.60 -3.79
CA ALA A 43 -16.74 -4.09 -4.83
C ALA A 43 -15.66 -5.10 -5.24
N HIS A 44 -15.17 -5.92 -4.29
CA HIS A 44 -14.12 -6.90 -4.53
C HIS A 44 -14.64 -8.30 -4.88
N LYS A 45 -15.85 -8.67 -4.45
CA LYS A 45 -16.42 -10.03 -4.65
C LYS A 45 -16.44 -10.51 -6.10
N ASN A 46 -16.57 -9.59 -7.04
CA ASN A 46 -16.66 -9.90 -8.48
C ASN A 46 -15.42 -9.43 -9.27
N LYS A 47 -14.39 -8.93 -8.59
CA LYS A 47 -13.19 -8.43 -9.25
C LYS A 47 -12.33 -9.62 -9.70
N LYS A 48 -12.11 -9.74 -11.00
CA LYS A 48 -11.14 -10.72 -11.53
C LYS A 48 -9.75 -10.37 -11.05
N CYS A 49 -9.01 -11.37 -10.58
CA CYS A 49 -7.59 -11.21 -10.27
C CYS A 49 -6.83 -10.83 -11.56
N THR A 50 -6.33 -9.61 -11.62
CA THR A 50 -5.56 -9.10 -12.76
C THR A 50 -4.09 -8.86 -12.43
N LEU A 51 -3.70 -8.99 -11.15
CA LEU A 51 -2.36 -8.70 -10.66
C LEU A 51 -1.27 -9.43 -11.44
N PHE A 52 -1.53 -10.69 -11.81
CA PHE A 52 -0.57 -11.59 -12.46
C PHE A 52 -0.71 -11.62 -13.98
N THR A 53 -1.51 -10.73 -14.57
CA THR A 53 -1.58 -10.63 -16.04
C THR A 53 -0.38 -9.86 -16.59
N ASP A 54 0.14 -10.27 -17.75
CA ASP A 54 1.26 -9.58 -18.39
C ASP A 54 0.99 -8.07 -18.56
N LYS A 55 -0.23 -7.71 -18.95
CA LYS A 55 -0.62 -6.30 -19.12
C LYS A 55 -0.40 -5.47 -17.85
N VAL A 56 -0.77 -6.00 -16.69
CA VAL A 56 -0.63 -5.28 -15.41
C VAL A 56 0.83 -5.28 -14.98
N GLN A 57 1.52 -6.41 -15.08
CA GLN A 57 2.91 -6.52 -14.67
C GLN A 57 3.84 -5.70 -15.57
N ASP A 58 3.65 -5.71 -16.89
CA ASP A 58 4.45 -4.89 -17.82
C ASP A 58 4.24 -3.39 -17.57
N LYS A 59 3.01 -2.98 -17.19
CA LYS A 59 2.76 -1.61 -16.75
C LYS A 59 3.55 -1.30 -15.47
N LYS A 60 3.57 -2.22 -14.49
CA LYS A 60 4.32 -2.05 -13.25
C LYS A 60 5.84 -1.98 -13.46
N VAL A 61 6.37 -2.77 -14.38
CA VAL A 61 7.79 -2.67 -14.78
C VAL A 61 8.09 -1.27 -15.34
N LYS A 62 7.25 -0.74 -16.24
CA LYS A 62 7.43 0.61 -16.79
C LYS A 62 7.34 1.69 -15.70
N GLU A 63 6.35 1.57 -14.80
CA GLU A 63 6.20 2.49 -13.66
C GLU A 63 7.42 2.45 -12.73
N SER A 64 8.00 1.26 -12.48
CA SER A 64 9.18 1.11 -11.64
C SER A 64 10.41 1.78 -12.24
N ILE A 65 10.61 1.68 -13.55
CA ILE A 65 11.69 2.37 -14.26
C ILE A 65 11.49 3.88 -14.19
N ALA A 66 10.29 4.37 -14.49
CA ALA A 66 9.96 5.79 -14.43
C ALA A 66 10.13 6.38 -13.01
N SER A 67 9.84 5.59 -11.98
CA SER A 67 9.94 6.03 -10.59
C SER A 67 11.37 6.41 -10.18
N GLN A 68 12.39 5.82 -10.82
CA GLN A 68 13.80 6.09 -10.47
C GLN A 68 14.23 7.53 -10.79
N THR A 69 13.59 8.15 -11.77
CA THR A 69 13.89 9.51 -12.24
C THR A 69 12.82 10.52 -11.86
N SER A 70 11.82 10.13 -11.05
CA SER A 70 10.79 11.06 -10.61
C SER A 70 11.37 12.15 -9.72
N GLU A 71 11.03 13.41 -10.03
CA GLU A 71 11.46 14.61 -9.30
C GLU A 71 10.42 15.05 -8.26
N TYR A 72 9.25 14.40 -8.20
CA TYR A 72 8.22 14.74 -7.21
C TYR A 72 8.63 14.33 -5.80
N ALA A 73 8.64 15.30 -4.89
CA ALA A 73 9.09 15.11 -3.52
C ALA A 73 8.38 13.98 -2.76
N LEU A 74 7.11 13.73 -3.08
CA LEU A 74 6.29 12.69 -2.45
C LEU A 74 6.11 11.44 -3.32
N ASP A 75 6.93 11.26 -4.34
CA ASP A 75 6.84 10.08 -5.17
C ASP A 75 7.52 8.86 -4.54
N TRP A 76 7.12 7.67 -4.99
CA TRP A 76 7.74 6.42 -4.59
C TRP A 76 8.89 6.10 -5.53
N LYS A 77 9.95 5.45 -5.00
CA LYS A 77 10.93 4.75 -5.82
C LYS A 77 10.86 3.27 -5.51
N PHE A 78 10.74 2.47 -6.54
CA PHE A 78 10.60 1.03 -6.38
C PHE A 78 11.17 0.27 -7.58
N ARG A 79 11.50 -1.00 -7.35
CA ARG A 79 11.85 -1.99 -8.37
C ARG A 79 10.75 -3.01 -8.44
N TYR A 80 10.44 -3.47 -9.62
CA TYR A 80 9.42 -4.48 -9.86
C TYR A 80 9.99 -5.63 -10.69
N GLU A 81 9.85 -6.84 -10.17
CA GLU A 81 10.27 -8.09 -10.85
C GLU A 81 9.03 -8.94 -11.08
N LYS A 82 8.68 -9.15 -12.35
CA LYS A 82 7.50 -9.92 -12.72
C LYS A 82 7.74 -11.43 -12.70
N GLY A 83 6.70 -12.19 -12.37
CA GLY A 83 6.65 -13.64 -12.46
C GLY A 83 5.29 -14.13 -12.96
N VAL A 84 5.10 -15.44 -13.09
CA VAL A 84 3.85 -16.03 -13.62
C VAL A 84 2.72 -15.96 -12.59
N ASP A 85 2.94 -16.50 -11.40
CA ASP A 85 1.97 -16.52 -10.28
C ASP A 85 2.53 -15.83 -9.03
N GLU A 86 3.54 -15.02 -9.20
CA GLU A 86 4.18 -14.20 -8.16
C GLU A 86 4.84 -12.97 -8.77
N PHE A 87 5.17 -12.01 -7.93
CA PHE A 87 6.04 -10.89 -8.27
C PHE A 87 6.70 -10.30 -7.02
N TYR A 88 7.79 -9.58 -7.23
CA TYR A 88 8.49 -8.84 -6.19
C TYR A 88 8.41 -7.35 -6.45
N ASN A 89 8.21 -6.58 -5.38
CA ASN A 89 8.15 -5.14 -5.45
C ASN A 89 8.90 -4.53 -4.26
N THR A 90 10.11 -4.04 -4.53
CA THR A 90 10.98 -3.47 -3.49
C THR A 90 10.90 -1.95 -3.54
N TYR A 91 10.29 -1.36 -2.51
CA TYR A 91 10.22 0.10 -2.36
C TYR A 91 11.42 0.61 -1.58
N THR A 92 12.19 1.51 -2.18
CA THR A 92 13.31 2.20 -1.53
C THR A 92 12.96 3.60 -1.06
N GLU A 93 11.88 4.18 -1.59
CA GLU A 93 11.29 5.42 -1.10
C GLU A 93 9.76 5.30 -1.11
N CYS A 94 9.12 5.81 -0.06
CA CYS A 94 7.66 5.78 0.12
C CYS A 94 7.11 7.19 0.25
N GLY A 95 6.18 7.57 -0.62
CA GLY A 95 5.53 8.88 -0.58
C GLY A 95 4.77 9.14 0.72
N ILE A 96 4.17 8.09 1.31
CA ILE A 96 3.46 8.21 2.60
C ILE A 96 4.47 8.45 3.73
N CYS A 97 5.61 7.75 3.74
CA CYS A 97 6.67 8.00 4.74
C CYS A 97 7.17 9.45 4.64
N LYS A 98 7.46 9.93 3.42
CA LYS A 98 7.88 11.32 3.18
C LYS A 98 6.83 12.32 3.65
N LEU A 99 5.55 12.08 3.36
CA LEU A 99 4.44 12.91 3.80
C LEU A 99 4.32 12.88 5.33
N GLY A 100 4.40 11.70 5.94
CA GLY A 100 4.33 11.54 7.39
C GLY A 100 5.44 12.29 8.13
N ILE A 101 6.67 12.26 7.61
CA ILE A 101 7.79 13.04 8.15
C ILE A 101 7.52 14.54 7.99
N ARG A 102 7.15 14.99 6.79
CA ARG A 102 6.88 16.40 6.51
C ARG A 102 5.78 16.98 7.39
N GLU A 103 4.73 16.21 7.63
CA GLU A 103 3.54 16.64 8.39
C GLU A 103 3.66 16.36 9.90
N ASN A 104 4.78 15.78 10.36
CA ASN A 104 4.98 15.32 11.74
C ASN A 104 3.89 14.34 12.22
N CYS A 105 3.54 13.39 11.34
CA CYS A 105 2.50 12.37 11.54
C CYS A 105 3.02 10.95 11.23
N PHE A 106 4.32 10.72 11.35
CA PHE A 106 4.95 9.46 10.96
C PHE A 106 4.44 8.25 11.76
N GLU A 107 4.01 8.47 12.99
CA GLU A 107 3.44 7.44 13.86
C GLU A 107 2.21 6.71 13.27
N PHE A 108 1.49 7.34 12.34
CA PHE A 108 0.33 6.75 11.66
C PHE A 108 0.71 5.96 10.39
N VAL A 109 1.93 6.07 9.91
CA VAL A 109 2.35 5.41 8.66
C VAL A 109 2.26 3.89 8.76
N PRO A 110 2.68 3.21 9.86
CA PRO A 110 2.53 1.77 10.00
C PRO A 110 1.06 1.29 9.87
N CYS A 111 0.10 2.05 10.41
CA CYS A 111 -1.33 1.74 10.28
C CYS A 111 -1.78 1.75 8.82
N LEU A 112 -1.27 2.70 8.02
CA LEU A 112 -1.57 2.80 6.60
C LEU A 112 -0.90 1.67 5.80
N CYS A 113 0.30 1.22 6.21
CA CYS A 113 0.97 0.06 5.61
C CYS A 113 0.18 -1.25 5.80
N ASN A 114 -0.61 -1.38 6.87
CA ASN A 114 -1.47 -2.55 7.11
C ASN A 114 -2.58 -2.72 6.07
N MET A 115 -2.88 -1.67 5.30
CA MET A 115 -3.84 -1.73 4.18
C MET A 115 -3.35 -2.61 3.03
N ASP A 116 -2.03 -2.71 2.82
CA ASP A 116 -1.45 -3.40 1.67
C ASP A 116 -1.84 -4.88 1.63
N GLU A 117 -1.74 -5.59 2.76
CA GLU A 117 -2.11 -7.00 2.85
C GLU A 117 -3.57 -7.23 2.43
N ARG A 118 -4.46 -6.37 2.90
CA ARG A 118 -5.90 -6.45 2.58
C ARG A 118 -6.16 -6.12 1.11
N ASN A 119 -5.48 -5.11 0.57
CA ASN A 119 -5.59 -4.75 -0.84
C ASN A 119 -5.17 -5.91 -1.74
N TYR A 120 -3.99 -6.50 -1.50
CA TYR A 120 -3.54 -7.63 -2.29
C TYR A 120 -4.46 -8.84 -2.16
N ARG A 121 -4.90 -9.16 -0.94
CA ARG A 121 -5.84 -10.27 -0.71
C ARG A 121 -7.15 -10.07 -1.48
N ASN A 122 -7.70 -8.87 -1.46
CA ASN A 122 -8.91 -8.52 -2.22
C ASN A 122 -8.71 -8.60 -3.74
N GLU A 123 -7.49 -8.52 -4.22
CA GLU A 123 -7.12 -8.64 -5.63
C GLU A 123 -6.61 -10.04 -6.01
N GLY A 124 -6.70 -11.01 -5.10
CA GLY A 124 -6.32 -12.41 -5.34
C GLY A 124 -4.83 -12.69 -5.13
N GLY A 125 -4.12 -11.82 -4.43
CA GLY A 125 -2.71 -11.98 -4.05
C GLY A 125 -2.52 -12.16 -2.55
N GLN A 126 -1.55 -12.98 -2.15
CA GLN A 126 -1.06 -13.08 -0.79
C GLN A 126 0.24 -12.29 -0.67
N LEU A 127 0.24 -11.26 0.16
CA LEU A 127 1.45 -10.47 0.47
C LEU A 127 2.31 -11.19 1.51
N HIS A 128 3.59 -11.32 1.21
CA HIS A 128 4.66 -11.67 2.14
C HIS A 128 5.59 -10.47 2.24
N ARG A 129 5.78 -9.94 3.44
CA ARG A 129 6.58 -8.76 3.72
C ARG A 129 7.19 -8.88 5.10
N THR A 130 8.50 -8.73 5.21
CA THR A 130 9.23 -8.89 6.48
C THR A 130 9.79 -7.59 7.02
N ILE A 131 10.07 -6.61 6.14
CA ILE A 131 10.64 -5.31 6.49
C ILE A 131 9.87 -4.17 5.81
N THR A 132 9.88 -2.99 6.44
CA THR A 132 9.24 -1.79 5.90
C THR A 132 9.99 -0.51 6.23
N LEU A 133 9.97 0.44 5.30
CA LEU A 133 10.44 1.81 5.52
C LEU A 133 9.73 2.48 6.73
N ALA A 134 8.49 2.10 7.01
CA ALA A 134 7.73 2.62 8.14
C ALA A 134 8.23 2.11 9.51
N GLN A 135 8.96 1.00 9.53
CA GLN A 135 9.62 0.43 10.71
C GLN A 135 11.09 0.87 10.85
N GLY A 136 11.58 1.64 9.88
CA GLY A 136 12.94 2.15 9.88
C GLY A 136 13.94 1.27 9.11
N ASP A 137 13.46 0.29 8.35
CA ASP A 137 14.28 -0.52 7.47
C ASP A 137 14.67 0.24 6.19
N ASP A 138 15.65 -0.28 5.45
CA ASP A 138 16.16 0.34 4.23
C ASP A 138 15.19 0.25 3.03
N CYS A 139 14.22 -0.65 3.09
CA CYS A 139 13.22 -0.84 2.05
C CYS A 139 11.95 -1.52 2.57
N CYS A 140 10.92 -1.60 1.72
CA CYS A 140 9.82 -2.54 1.90
C CYS A 140 9.99 -3.70 0.91
N ASP A 141 10.01 -4.92 1.41
CA ASP A 141 10.21 -6.16 0.64
C ASP A 141 8.86 -6.84 0.34
N PHE A 142 8.19 -6.45 -0.70
CA PHE A 142 6.93 -7.08 -1.08
C PHE A 142 7.18 -8.28 -1.99
N HIS A 143 6.84 -9.47 -1.52
CA HIS A 143 6.68 -10.66 -2.33
C HIS A 143 5.20 -11.02 -2.34
N VAL A 144 4.58 -11.01 -3.51
CA VAL A 144 3.15 -11.29 -3.66
C VAL A 144 2.98 -12.55 -4.48
N THR A 145 2.30 -13.53 -3.90
CA THR A 145 1.96 -14.80 -4.55
C THR A 145 0.46 -14.86 -4.85
N LYS A 146 0.09 -15.54 -5.92
CA LYS A 146 -1.31 -15.71 -6.31
C LYS A 146 -2.02 -16.68 -5.38
N ILE A 147 -3.15 -16.26 -4.84
CA ILE A 147 -4.01 -17.14 -4.06
C ILE A 147 -4.60 -18.20 -4.99
N LYS A 148 -4.31 -19.47 -4.69
CA LYS A 148 -4.91 -20.60 -5.40
C LYS A 148 -6.37 -20.71 -4.96
N SER A 149 -7.31 -20.66 -5.89
CA SER A 149 -8.70 -21.05 -5.60
C SER A 149 -8.70 -22.53 -5.22
N GLU A 150 -9.19 -22.86 -4.03
CA GLU A 150 -9.53 -24.25 -3.72
C GLU A 150 -10.59 -24.69 -4.74
N SER A 151 -10.28 -25.76 -5.44
CA SER A 151 -11.13 -26.39 -6.46
C SER A 151 -12.29 -27.11 -5.81
#